data_69e4dbbaf198ac2c5693d6cf57d121e0
#
_entry.id   69e4dbbaf198ac2c5693d6cf57d121e0
#
_cell.length_a   1.000
_cell.length_b   1.000
_cell.length_c   1.000
_cell.angle_alpha   90.00
_cell.angle_beta   90.00
_cell.angle_gamma   90.00
#
_symmetry.space_group_name_H-M   'P 1'
#
loop_
_entity.id
_entity.type
_entity.pdbx_description
1 polymer ?
#
loop_
_entity_poly.entity_id
_entity_poly.type
_entity_poly.pdbx_seq_one_letter_code
_entity_poly.pdbx_strand_id
1 'polypeptide(L)'
;MENERRLEILGILTIALSVFILVSLSGYNPSEEPSISSNVQVTNPMGILGIFTSHLFIKLGFGFSTIIIPLLGFAWGWFLFSKKELTEIIRGSAYGLGIMVLISVTVGVLSIQVTGEEPVSYLGSGLVGGVLAELFLDWLSIWGTALFLIAGYLMVIRGYFNLDYYGPFASGKEKWETWRTKEAQKKKQEEKEDAKRKHTQDLKSKIDAQKERDSAVSEPQDQEPEQLNIDPEETETIQETEYPEEEIEDDSDVRDDHFTPG
;
A
#
# COMPACT_ATOMS: atom_id res chain seq x y z
N MET A 1 -29.49 -12.01 32.94
CA MET A 1 -30.77 -12.17 32.17
C MET A 1 -31.46 -10.84 31.88
N GLU A 2 -31.72 -9.98 32.88
CA GLU A 2 -32.40 -8.70 32.61
C GLU A 2 -31.60 -7.70 31.81
N ASN A 3 -30.32 -7.54 32.11
CA ASN A 3 -29.40 -6.69 31.36
C ASN A 3 -29.18 -7.16 29.91
N GLU A 4 -29.18 -8.45 29.68
CA GLU A 4 -28.99 -9.02 28.35
C GLU A 4 -30.17 -8.71 27.43
N ARG A 5 -31.40 -8.88 27.93
CA ARG A 5 -32.61 -8.50 27.17
C ARG A 5 -32.66 -7.02 26.86
N ARG A 6 -32.18 -6.17 27.78
CA ARG A 6 -32.10 -4.71 27.57
C ARG A 6 -31.11 -4.39 26.43
N LEU A 7 -29.96 -5.06 26.36
CA LEU A 7 -28.98 -4.87 25.29
C LEU A 7 -29.54 -5.34 23.93
N GLU A 8 -30.22 -6.46 23.87
CA GLU A 8 -30.88 -6.93 22.65
C GLU A 8 -31.94 -5.95 22.14
N ILE A 9 -32.81 -5.45 23.03
CA ILE A 9 -33.84 -4.46 22.68
C ILE A 9 -33.17 -3.16 22.20
N LEU A 10 -32.13 -2.69 22.90
CA LEU A 10 -31.41 -1.50 22.52
C LEU A 10 -30.70 -1.69 21.16
N GLY A 11 -30.15 -2.87 20.90
CA GLY A 11 -29.53 -3.22 19.61
C GLY A 11 -30.54 -3.13 18.47
N ILE A 12 -31.73 -3.74 18.62
CA ILE A 12 -32.80 -3.68 17.61
C ILE A 12 -33.24 -2.23 17.38
N LEU A 13 -33.43 -1.46 18.46
CA LEU A 13 -33.84 -0.05 18.35
C LEU A 13 -32.78 0.79 17.63
N THR A 14 -31.50 0.56 17.91
CA THR A 14 -30.39 1.24 17.26
C THR A 14 -30.32 0.90 15.76
N ILE A 15 -30.53 -0.37 15.38
CA ILE A 15 -30.63 -0.80 13.98
C ILE A 15 -31.79 -0.09 13.30
N ALA A 16 -32.99 -0.09 13.91
CA ALA A 16 -34.17 0.56 13.34
C ALA A 16 -33.94 2.07 13.12
N LEU A 17 -33.33 2.75 14.09
CA LEU A 17 -32.97 4.17 14.00
C LEU A 17 -31.94 4.39 12.87
N SER A 18 -30.95 3.52 12.74
CA SER A 18 -29.94 3.62 11.70
C SER A 18 -30.53 3.45 10.31
N VAL A 19 -31.46 2.50 10.14
CA VAL A 19 -32.19 2.31 8.88
C VAL A 19 -33.06 3.55 8.59
N PHE A 20 -33.77 4.09 9.60
CA PHE A 20 -34.55 5.32 9.45
C PHE A 20 -33.67 6.48 8.94
N ILE A 21 -32.51 6.72 9.58
CA ILE A 21 -31.58 7.78 9.16
C ILE A 21 -31.07 7.51 7.75
N LEU A 22 -30.66 6.27 7.41
CA LEU A 22 -30.15 5.91 6.11
C LEU A 22 -31.15 6.18 4.98
N VAL A 23 -32.43 5.76 5.19
CA VAL A 23 -33.49 6.02 4.23
C VAL A 23 -33.83 7.50 4.14
N SER A 24 -33.78 8.23 5.26
CA SER A 24 -33.95 9.68 5.27
C SER A 24 -32.89 10.40 4.44
N LEU A 25 -31.61 9.99 4.59
CA LEU A 25 -30.50 10.56 3.81
C LEU A 25 -30.61 10.23 2.32
N SER A 26 -31.04 9.03 1.96
CA SER A 26 -31.23 8.62 0.56
C SER A 26 -32.33 9.41 -0.15
N GLY A 27 -33.33 9.88 0.61
CA GLY A 27 -34.41 10.73 0.10
C GLY A 27 -34.11 12.23 0.18
N TYR A 28 -32.87 12.65 0.42
CA TYR A 28 -32.53 14.06 0.51
C TYR A 28 -32.75 14.82 -0.81
N ASN A 29 -33.54 15.87 -0.76
CA ASN A 29 -33.77 16.78 -1.87
C ASN A 29 -33.39 18.21 -1.45
N PRO A 30 -32.40 18.85 -2.10
CA PRO A 30 -31.98 20.20 -1.76
C PRO A 30 -33.09 21.27 -1.85
N SER A 31 -34.11 21.02 -2.68
CA SER A 31 -35.25 21.94 -2.86
C SER A 31 -36.31 21.83 -1.77
N GLU A 32 -36.25 20.79 -0.94
CA GLU A 32 -37.15 20.62 0.20
C GLU A 32 -36.57 21.29 1.44
N GLU A 33 -37.19 22.38 1.84
CA GLU A 33 -36.86 23.00 3.13
C GLU A 33 -37.67 22.38 4.26
N PRO A 34 -37.05 22.18 5.45
CA PRO A 34 -37.78 21.69 6.62
C PRO A 34 -38.86 22.69 7.02
N SER A 35 -40.10 22.38 6.71
CA SER A 35 -41.26 23.21 7.06
C SER A 35 -42.42 22.33 7.52
N ILE A 36 -43.17 22.82 8.51
CA ILE A 36 -44.35 22.17 9.01
C ILE A 36 -45.62 22.70 8.27
N SER A 37 -45.42 23.49 7.20
CA SER A 37 -46.54 24.05 6.41
C SER A 37 -47.25 23.00 5.61
N SER A 38 -48.56 23.10 5.54
CA SER A 38 -49.43 22.14 4.80
C SER A 38 -49.21 22.15 3.27
N ASN A 39 -48.48 23.10 2.72
CA ASN A 39 -48.19 23.24 1.30
C ASN A 39 -46.87 22.65 0.82
N VAL A 40 -46.09 22.01 1.72
CA VAL A 40 -44.83 21.39 1.37
C VAL A 40 -45.05 20.04 0.72
N GLN A 41 -44.54 19.87 -0.50
CA GLN A 41 -44.49 18.55 -1.16
C GLN A 41 -43.43 17.71 -0.46
N VAL A 42 -43.87 16.66 0.24
CA VAL A 42 -42.98 15.73 0.94
C VAL A 42 -42.62 14.60 -0.03
N THR A 43 -41.39 14.58 -0.55
CA THR A 43 -40.91 13.48 -1.42
C THR A 43 -40.00 12.52 -0.64
N ASN A 44 -39.50 12.89 0.54
CA ASN A 44 -38.68 12.02 1.38
C ASN A 44 -39.50 10.78 1.85
N PRO A 45 -38.99 9.54 1.66
CA PRO A 45 -39.69 8.32 2.07
C PRO A 45 -40.05 8.24 3.54
N MET A 46 -39.27 8.92 4.41
CA MET A 46 -39.52 8.99 5.86
C MET A 46 -40.37 10.19 6.26
N GLY A 47 -41.01 10.85 5.28
CA GLY A 47 -41.92 11.97 5.51
C GLY A 47 -41.18 13.22 6.03
N ILE A 48 -41.92 14.06 6.79
CA ILE A 48 -41.36 15.32 7.33
C ILE A 48 -40.17 15.08 8.24
N LEU A 49 -40.19 14.05 9.08
CA LEU A 49 -39.08 13.69 9.95
C LEU A 49 -37.83 13.31 9.12
N GLY A 50 -38.02 12.66 7.97
CA GLY A 50 -36.94 12.35 7.02
C GLY A 50 -36.33 13.61 6.42
N ILE A 51 -37.15 14.61 6.05
CA ILE A 51 -36.65 15.91 5.56
C ILE A 51 -35.81 16.60 6.63
N PHE A 52 -36.32 16.70 7.86
CA PHE A 52 -35.56 17.30 8.97
C PHE A 52 -34.23 16.57 9.22
N THR A 53 -34.28 15.25 9.26
CA THR A 53 -33.07 14.42 9.49
C THR A 53 -32.06 14.61 8.38
N SER A 54 -32.44 14.48 7.12
CA SER A 54 -31.55 14.63 6.00
C SER A 54 -30.99 16.03 5.87
N HIS A 55 -31.78 17.07 6.11
CA HIS A 55 -31.35 18.46 6.13
C HIS A 55 -30.33 18.73 7.23
N LEU A 56 -30.56 18.20 8.45
CA LEU A 56 -29.66 18.35 9.59
C LEU A 56 -28.30 17.71 9.29
N PHE A 57 -28.30 16.49 8.77
CA PHE A 57 -27.08 15.72 8.56
C PHE A 57 -26.34 16.10 7.28
N ILE A 58 -27.03 16.37 6.18
CA ILE A 58 -26.41 16.70 4.89
C ILE A 58 -26.14 18.20 4.78
N LYS A 59 -27.18 19.04 4.90
CA LYS A 59 -27.03 20.49 4.67
C LYS A 59 -26.27 21.20 5.80
N LEU A 60 -26.67 20.95 7.05
CA LEU A 60 -26.05 21.58 8.22
C LEU A 60 -24.82 20.79 8.74
N GLY A 61 -24.78 19.48 8.56
CA GLY A 61 -23.71 18.62 9.04
C GLY A 61 -22.50 18.52 8.08
N PHE A 62 -22.14 17.27 7.75
CA PHE A 62 -20.93 16.93 7.01
C PHE A 62 -21.22 16.51 5.55
N GLY A 63 -22.36 16.91 4.99
CA GLY A 63 -22.73 16.59 3.62
C GLY A 63 -22.97 15.09 3.40
N PHE A 64 -22.64 14.61 2.21
CA PHE A 64 -22.84 13.19 1.87
C PHE A 64 -21.98 12.22 2.68
N SER A 65 -20.87 12.68 3.25
CA SER A 65 -20.03 11.82 4.12
C SER A 65 -20.75 11.38 5.40
N THR A 66 -21.85 12.05 5.77
CA THR A 66 -22.71 11.72 6.92
C THR A 66 -23.32 10.31 6.82
N ILE A 67 -23.36 9.69 5.64
CA ILE A 67 -23.79 8.30 5.47
C ILE A 67 -23.03 7.31 6.38
N ILE A 68 -21.84 7.68 6.81
CA ILE A 68 -21.03 6.90 7.76
C ILE A 68 -21.74 6.77 9.13
N ILE A 69 -22.53 7.77 9.55
CA ILE A 69 -23.24 7.74 10.85
C ILE A 69 -24.24 6.59 10.93
N PRO A 70 -25.21 6.44 9.99
CA PRO A 70 -26.13 5.30 10.06
C PRO A 70 -25.43 3.96 9.84
N LEU A 71 -24.33 3.89 9.07
CA LEU A 71 -23.54 2.66 8.94
C LEU A 71 -22.88 2.27 10.27
N LEU A 72 -22.31 3.23 10.98
CA LEU A 72 -21.76 3.00 12.32
C LEU A 72 -22.88 2.63 13.32
N GLY A 73 -24.03 3.30 13.24
CA GLY A 73 -25.18 2.97 14.09
C GLY A 73 -25.69 1.55 13.85
N PHE A 74 -25.72 1.10 12.59
CA PHE A 74 -26.04 -0.29 12.25
C PHE A 74 -25.02 -1.28 12.84
N ALA A 75 -23.72 -0.98 12.73
CA ALA A 75 -22.67 -1.78 13.35
C ALA A 75 -22.81 -1.81 14.89
N TRP A 76 -23.08 -0.68 15.54
CA TRP A 76 -23.35 -0.61 16.98
C TRP A 76 -24.55 -1.46 17.37
N GLY A 77 -25.66 -1.35 16.65
CA GLY A 77 -26.85 -2.14 16.91
C GLY A 77 -26.59 -3.65 16.77
N TRP A 78 -25.79 -4.04 15.78
CA TRP A 78 -25.36 -5.43 15.60
C TRP A 78 -24.48 -5.92 16.75
N PHE A 79 -23.50 -5.12 17.22
CA PHE A 79 -22.64 -5.48 18.33
C PHE A 79 -23.43 -5.64 19.63
N LEU A 80 -24.36 -4.71 19.92
CA LEU A 80 -25.27 -4.78 21.08
C LEU A 80 -26.14 -6.02 21.03
N PHE A 81 -26.73 -6.31 19.85
CA PHE A 81 -27.58 -7.48 19.65
C PHE A 81 -26.79 -8.79 19.79
N SER A 82 -25.55 -8.85 19.25
CA SER A 82 -24.69 -10.02 19.28
C SER A 82 -23.87 -10.17 20.57
N LYS A 83 -24.04 -9.26 21.54
CA LYS A 83 -23.30 -9.26 22.83
C LYS A 83 -21.76 -9.31 22.67
N LYS A 84 -21.25 -8.69 21.60
CA LYS A 84 -19.82 -8.61 21.35
C LYS A 84 -19.17 -7.52 22.22
N GLU A 85 -17.84 -7.63 22.38
CA GLU A 85 -17.08 -6.62 23.11
C GLU A 85 -17.16 -5.26 22.43
N LEU A 86 -17.51 -4.23 23.20
CA LEU A 86 -17.71 -2.87 22.67
C LEU A 86 -16.41 -2.14 22.33
N THR A 87 -15.27 -2.65 22.80
CA THR A 87 -13.96 -1.99 22.59
C THR A 87 -13.61 -1.85 21.11
N GLU A 88 -13.87 -2.89 20.30
CA GLU A 88 -13.61 -2.87 18.88
C GLU A 88 -14.48 -1.87 18.13
N ILE A 89 -15.80 -1.84 18.45
CA ILE A 89 -16.73 -0.94 17.78
C ILE A 89 -16.48 0.54 18.18
N ILE A 90 -16.10 0.82 19.42
CA ILE A 90 -15.71 2.17 19.87
C ILE A 90 -14.51 2.66 19.06
N ARG A 91 -13.47 1.82 18.95
CA ARG A 91 -12.28 2.13 18.14
C ARG A 91 -12.63 2.34 16.67
N GLY A 92 -13.41 1.43 16.08
CA GLY A 92 -13.88 1.54 14.68
C GLY A 92 -14.70 2.80 14.45
N SER A 93 -15.57 3.17 15.41
CA SER A 93 -16.37 4.39 15.33
C SER A 93 -15.53 5.66 15.37
N ALA A 94 -14.51 5.71 16.20
CA ALA A 94 -13.62 6.88 16.27
C ALA A 94 -12.90 7.11 14.93
N TYR A 95 -12.39 6.04 14.28
CA TYR A 95 -11.79 6.13 12.96
C TYR A 95 -12.82 6.43 11.86
N GLY A 96 -14.01 5.84 11.93
CA GLY A 96 -15.11 6.11 11.00
C GLY A 96 -15.54 7.57 11.01
N LEU A 97 -15.71 8.17 12.21
CA LEU A 97 -16.00 9.59 12.36
C LEU A 97 -14.85 10.46 11.87
N GLY A 98 -13.60 10.09 12.14
CA GLY A 98 -12.43 10.78 11.61
C GLY A 98 -12.39 10.81 10.08
N ILE A 99 -12.66 9.67 9.44
CA ILE A 99 -12.78 9.58 7.96
C ILE A 99 -13.92 10.46 7.45
N MET A 100 -15.09 10.45 8.12
CA MET A 100 -16.23 11.27 7.74
C MET A 100 -15.84 12.75 7.68
N VAL A 101 -15.19 13.25 8.72
CA VAL A 101 -14.72 14.65 8.78
C VAL A 101 -13.70 14.93 7.67
N LEU A 102 -12.71 14.06 7.48
CA LEU A 102 -11.69 14.23 6.43
C LEU A 102 -12.31 14.26 5.03
N ILE A 103 -13.26 13.38 4.73
CA ILE A 103 -13.97 13.36 3.44
C ILE A 103 -14.77 14.65 3.27
N SER A 104 -15.51 15.08 4.30
CA SER A 104 -16.31 16.29 4.27
C SER A 104 -15.44 17.54 3.99
N VAL A 105 -14.32 17.70 4.71
CA VAL A 105 -13.38 18.81 4.49
C VAL A 105 -12.75 18.73 3.10
N THR A 106 -12.38 17.54 2.63
CA THR A 106 -11.82 17.35 1.28
C THR A 106 -12.81 17.81 0.21
N VAL A 107 -14.09 17.41 0.33
CA VAL A 107 -15.15 17.84 -0.59
C VAL A 107 -15.37 19.35 -0.50
N GLY A 108 -15.30 19.93 0.69
CA GLY A 108 -15.38 21.39 0.90
C GLY A 108 -14.27 22.13 0.19
N VAL A 109 -13.01 21.70 0.37
CA VAL A 109 -11.84 22.29 -0.32
C VAL A 109 -11.99 22.20 -1.84
N LEU A 110 -12.40 21.03 -2.35
CA LEU A 110 -12.61 20.85 -3.79
C LEU A 110 -13.74 21.75 -4.31
N SER A 111 -14.85 21.88 -3.57
CA SER A 111 -15.96 22.76 -3.96
C SER A 111 -15.54 24.22 -4.07
N ILE A 112 -14.76 24.73 -3.11
CA ILE A 112 -14.24 26.10 -3.10
C ILE A 112 -13.30 26.33 -4.30
N GLN A 113 -12.41 25.36 -4.60
CA GLN A 113 -11.42 25.50 -5.66
C GLN A 113 -12.03 25.40 -7.08
N VAL A 114 -13.05 24.56 -7.26
CA VAL A 114 -13.65 24.31 -8.57
C VAL A 114 -14.69 25.38 -8.91
N THR A 115 -15.49 25.83 -7.93
CA THR A 115 -16.59 26.74 -8.20
C THR A 115 -16.12 28.17 -8.42
N GLY A 116 -15.09 28.62 -7.65
CA GLY A 116 -14.45 29.94 -7.82
C GLY A 116 -15.37 31.16 -7.73
N GLU A 117 -16.67 30.94 -7.64
CA GLU A 117 -17.73 31.95 -7.63
C GLU A 117 -18.46 31.89 -6.29
N GLU A 118 -18.72 33.06 -5.71
CA GLU A 118 -19.62 33.18 -4.57
C GLU A 118 -21.08 33.26 -5.04
N PRO A 119 -22.04 32.64 -4.34
CA PRO A 119 -21.86 31.86 -3.07
C PRO A 119 -21.42 30.43 -3.31
N VAL A 120 -20.43 29.99 -2.53
CA VAL A 120 -19.95 28.59 -2.56
C VAL A 120 -21.06 27.65 -2.10
N SER A 121 -21.38 26.65 -2.91
CA SER A 121 -22.38 25.63 -2.54
C SER A 121 -21.73 24.53 -1.72
N TYR A 122 -22.04 24.49 -0.42
CA TYR A 122 -21.58 23.43 0.49
C TYR A 122 -22.45 22.16 0.45
N LEU A 123 -23.19 21.95 -0.62
CA LEU A 123 -24.12 20.82 -0.69
C LEU A 123 -23.43 19.46 -0.50
N GLY A 124 -22.24 19.29 -1.05
CA GLY A 124 -21.47 18.06 -0.96
C GLY A 124 -20.78 17.85 0.37
N SER A 125 -20.22 18.92 0.93
CA SER A 125 -19.46 18.91 2.18
C SER A 125 -20.32 19.15 3.43
N GLY A 126 -21.52 19.70 3.25
CA GLY A 126 -22.31 20.26 4.34
C GLY A 126 -21.70 21.56 4.87
N LEU A 127 -22.47 22.25 5.73
CA LEU A 127 -22.04 23.51 6.31
C LEU A 127 -20.78 23.36 7.17
N VAL A 128 -20.78 22.35 8.06
CA VAL A 128 -19.64 22.12 8.97
C VAL A 128 -18.38 21.80 8.19
N GLY A 129 -18.46 20.92 7.20
CA GLY A 129 -17.32 20.53 6.36
C GLY A 129 -16.82 21.70 5.51
N GLY A 130 -17.73 22.51 4.97
CA GLY A 130 -17.40 23.71 4.20
C GLY A 130 -16.68 24.76 5.03
N VAL A 131 -17.23 25.11 6.19
CA VAL A 131 -16.61 26.07 7.12
C VAL A 131 -15.22 25.61 7.58
N LEU A 132 -15.06 24.31 7.88
CA LEU A 132 -13.73 23.76 8.22
C LEU A 132 -12.77 23.85 7.02
N ALA A 133 -13.25 23.62 5.81
CA ALA A 133 -12.44 23.75 4.61
C ALA A 133 -11.95 25.18 4.39
N GLU A 134 -12.85 26.18 4.53
CA GLU A 134 -12.46 27.60 4.50
C GLU A 134 -11.43 27.93 5.57
N LEU A 135 -11.68 27.54 6.83
CA LEU A 135 -10.75 27.76 7.92
C LEU A 135 -9.34 27.21 7.61
N PHE A 136 -9.25 25.99 7.08
CA PHE A 136 -7.96 25.40 6.72
C PHE A 136 -7.31 26.12 5.54
N LEU A 137 -8.08 26.54 4.54
CA LEU A 137 -7.54 27.28 3.40
C LEU A 137 -7.02 28.66 3.80
N ASP A 138 -7.70 29.34 4.71
CA ASP A 138 -7.29 30.65 5.23
C ASP A 138 -6.01 30.57 6.06
N TRP A 139 -5.88 29.52 6.88
CA TRP A 139 -4.75 29.38 7.80
C TRP A 139 -3.54 28.69 7.17
N LEU A 140 -3.75 27.70 6.35
CA LEU A 140 -2.68 26.83 5.82
C LEU A 140 -2.44 27.02 4.32
N SER A 141 -3.29 27.81 3.63
CA SER A 141 -3.33 27.84 2.17
C SER A 141 -3.58 26.46 1.56
N ILE A 142 -3.73 26.35 0.23
CA ILE A 142 -4.09 25.10 -0.45
C ILE A 142 -3.05 23.98 -0.23
N TRP A 143 -1.76 24.30 -0.30
CA TRP A 143 -0.69 23.32 -0.14
C TRP A 143 -0.58 22.79 1.27
N GLY A 144 -0.72 23.67 2.27
CA GLY A 144 -0.73 23.26 3.68
C GLY A 144 -1.95 22.42 4.04
N THR A 145 -3.13 22.81 3.52
CA THR A 145 -4.37 22.04 3.69
C THR A 145 -4.28 20.67 3.04
N ALA A 146 -3.74 20.56 1.83
CA ALA A 146 -3.52 19.28 1.17
C ALA A 146 -2.57 18.37 1.97
N LEU A 147 -1.45 18.92 2.45
CA LEU A 147 -0.52 18.17 3.30
C LEU A 147 -1.18 17.69 4.60
N PHE A 148 -1.98 18.55 5.24
CA PHE A 148 -2.71 18.21 6.47
C PHE A 148 -3.74 17.10 6.22
N LEU A 149 -4.50 17.17 5.14
CA LEU A 149 -5.47 16.14 4.77
C LEU A 149 -4.78 14.80 4.47
N ILE A 150 -3.69 14.80 3.71
CA ILE A 150 -2.91 13.58 3.42
C ILE A 150 -2.40 12.97 4.72
N ALA A 151 -1.82 13.78 5.62
CA ALA A 151 -1.35 13.30 6.92
C ALA A 151 -2.49 12.72 7.76
N GLY A 152 -3.67 13.37 7.75
CA GLY A 152 -4.88 12.89 8.43
C GLY A 152 -5.34 11.54 7.90
N TYR A 153 -5.42 11.36 6.58
CA TYR A 153 -5.77 10.07 5.99
C TYR A 153 -4.75 8.97 6.32
N LEU A 154 -3.45 9.28 6.23
CA LEU A 154 -2.40 8.34 6.60
C LEU A 154 -2.49 7.93 8.09
N MET A 155 -2.76 8.89 8.97
CA MET A 155 -2.92 8.63 10.41
C MET A 155 -4.11 7.69 10.68
N VAL A 156 -5.26 7.92 10.03
CA VAL A 156 -6.45 7.09 10.19
C VAL A 156 -6.21 5.69 9.63
N ILE A 157 -5.63 5.57 8.44
CA ILE A 157 -5.32 4.28 7.81
C ILE A 157 -4.35 3.47 8.70
N ARG A 158 -3.27 4.11 9.19
CA ARG A 158 -2.33 3.45 10.09
C ARG A 158 -2.99 3.00 11.39
N GLY A 159 -3.79 3.88 11.99
CA GLY A 159 -4.44 3.61 13.27
C GLY A 159 -5.45 2.48 13.21
N TYR A 160 -6.18 2.34 12.11
CA TYR A 160 -7.17 1.29 11.91
C TYR A 160 -6.55 -0.07 11.52
N PHE A 161 -5.66 -0.07 10.51
CA PHE A 161 -5.11 -1.30 9.95
C PHE A 161 -3.82 -1.79 10.62
N ASN A 162 -3.29 -1.08 11.63
CA ASN A 162 -1.98 -1.37 12.23
C ASN A 162 -0.85 -1.55 11.18
N LEU A 163 -0.96 -0.85 10.04
CA LEU A 163 0.00 -0.97 8.96
C LEU A 163 1.38 -0.49 9.41
N ASP A 164 2.36 -1.35 9.24
CA ASP A 164 3.75 -0.98 9.45
C ASP A 164 4.29 -0.29 8.20
N TYR A 165 4.31 1.05 8.19
CA TYR A 165 4.85 1.82 7.06
C TYR A 165 6.37 1.64 6.88
N TYR A 166 7.06 1.08 7.88
CA TYR A 166 8.49 0.81 7.79
C TYR A 166 8.81 -0.38 6.88
N GLY A 167 7.95 -1.41 6.86
CA GLY A 167 8.12 -2.61 6.06
C GLY A 167 8.28 -2.35 4.55
N PRO A 168 7.38 -1.59 3.89
CA PRO A 168 7.52 -1.26 2.47
C PRO A 168 8.74 -0.40 2.16
N PHE A 169 9.14 0.51 3.07
CA PHE A 169 10.34 1.35 2.90
C PHE A 169 11.63 0.55 3.04
N ALA A 170 11.70 -0.38 4.01
CA ALA A 170 12.82 -1.30 4.18
C ALA A 170 12.96 -2.24 2.97
N SER A 171 11.86 -2.84 2.52
CA SER A 171 11.81 -3.68 1.31
C SER A 171 12.15 -2.92 0.03
N GLY A 172 11.81 -1.65 -0.07
CA GLY A 172 12.19 -0.77 -1.19
C GLY A 172 13.69 -0.53 -1.21
N LYS A 173 14.30 -0.28 -0.05
CA LYS A 173 15.74 -0.08 0.09
C LYS A 173 16.54 -1.34 -0.24
N GLU A 174 16.12 -2.50 0.27
CA GLU A 174 16.74 -3.79 -0.06
C GLU A 174 16.65 -4.13 -1.56
N LYS A 175 15.49 -3.90 -2.19
CA LYS A 175 15.33 -4.09 -3.64
C LYS A 175 16.21 -3.14 -4.44
N TRP A 176 16.35 -1.89 -4.00
CA TRP A 176 17.24 -0.92 -4.64
C TRP A 176 18.71 -1.31 -4.50
N GLU A 177 19.15 -1.75 -3.32
CA GLU A 177 20.52 -2.20 -3.07
C GLU A 177 20.84 -3.49 -3.86
N THR A 178 19.92 -4.45 -3.90
CA THR A 178 20.07 -5.67 -4.69
C THR A 178 20.07 -5.41 -6.20
N TRP A 179 19.30 -4.46 -6.68
CA TRP A 179 19.34 -4.04 -8.09
C TRP A 179 20.67 -3.38 -8.41
N ARG A 180 21.15 -2.49 -7.57
CA ARG A 180 22.42 -1.79 -7.73
C ARG A 180 23.63 -2.73 -7.70
N THR A 181 23.62 -3.72 -6.81
CA THR A 181 24.67 -4.74 -6.75
C THR A 181 24.68 -5.67 -7.96
N LYS A 182 23.49 -6.09 -8.45
CA LYS A 182 23.34 -6.87 -9.69
C LYS A 182 23.87 -6.12 -10.91
N GLU A 183 23.57 -4.84 -11.04
CA GLU A 183 24.07 -4.02 -12.14
C GLU A 183 25.59 -3.82 -12.08
N ALA A 184 26.15 -3.63 -10.89
CA ALA A 184 27.59 -3.56 -10.71
C ALA A 184 28.29 -4.89 -11.00
N GLN A 185 27.69 -6.02 -10.64
CA GLN A 185 28.21 -7.34 -10.97
C GLN A 185 28.15 -7.62 -12.48
N LYS A 186 27.06 -7.22 -13.13
CA LYS A 186 26.89 -7.38 -14.59
C LYS A 186 27.98 -6.60 -15.37
N LYS A 187 28.23 -5.35 -14.98
CA LYS A 187 29.32 -4.54 -15.56
C LYS A 187 30.69 -5.18 -15.38
N LYS A 188 30.99 -5.68 -14.17
CA LYS A 188 32.26 -6.39 -13.92
C LYS A 188 32.39 -7.69 -14.73
N GLN A 189 31.29 -8.34 -15.02
CA GLN A 189 31.30 -9.57 -15.81
C GLN A 189 31.48 -9.27 -17.30
N GLU A 190 30.82 -8.24 -17.83
CA GLU A 190 31.04 -7.73 -19.20
C GLU A 190 32.50 -7.25 -19.38
N GLU A 191 33.07 -6.55 -18.44
CA GLU A 191 34.47 -6.10 -18.48
C GLU A 191 35.48 -7.28 -18.50
N LYS A 192 35.19 -8.34 -17.71
CA LYS A 192 36.01 -9.57 -17.72
C LYS A 192 35.87 -10.36 -19.02
N GLU A 193 34.69 -10.41 -19.60
CA GLU A 193 34.46 -11.08 -20.91
C GLU A 193 35.14 -10.31 -22.04
N ASP A 194 35.07 -9.00 -22.07
CA ASP A 194 35.74 -8.16 -23.06
C ASP A 194 37.26 -8.25 -22.92
N ALA A 195 37.78 -8.30 -21.69
CA ALA A 195 39.22 -8.55 -21.47
C ALA A 195 39.65 -9.93 -21.96
N LYS A 196 38.87 -10.98 -21.73
CA LYS A 196 39.11 -12.32 -22.25
C LYS A 196 39.04 -12.35 -23.76
N ARG A 197 38.07 -11.69 -24.39
CA ARG A 197 37.94 -11.60 -25.87
C ARG A 197 39.16 -10.90 -26.49
N LYS A 198 39.61 -9.79 -25.92
CA LYS A 198 40.81 -9.07 -26.36
C LYS A 198 42.06 -9.94 -26.26
N HIS A 199 42.22 -10.64 -25.14
CA HIS A 199 43.35 -11.54 -24.93
C HIS A 199 43.34 -12.73 -25.94
N THR A 200 42.15 -13.28 -26.23
CA THR A 200 42.01 -14.37 -27.23
C THR A 200 42.29 -13.88 -28.64
N GLN A 201 41.90 -12.65 -29.00
CA GLN A 201 42.21 -12.04 -30.28
C GLN A 201 43.72 -11.76 -30.41
N ASP A 202 44.37 -11.29 -29.35
CA ASP A 202 45.83 -11.04 -29.34
C ASP A 202 46.64 -12.34 -29.47
N LEU A 203 46.18 -13.40 -28.80
CA LEU A 203 46.78 -14.75 -28.97
C LEU A 203 46.60 -15.30 -30.41
N LYS A 204 45.40 -15.16 -31.00
CA LYS A 204 45.16 -15.58 -32.39
C LYS A 204 46.03 -14.81 -33.35
N SER A 205 46.14 -13.49 -33.21
CA SER A 205 47.00 -12.67 -34.10
C SER A 205 48.48 -13.04 -34.00
N LYS A 206 48.97 -13.42 -32.79
CA LYS A 206 50.35 -13.92 -32.60
C LYS A 206 50.58 -15.28 -33.23
N ILE A 207 49.61 -16.20 -33.12
CA ILE A 207 49.67 -17.51 -33.72
C ILE A 207 49.66 -17.42 -35.26
N ASP A 208 48.78 -16.56 -35.82
CA ASP A 208 48.71 -16.35 -37.27
C ASP A 208 50.00 -15.71 -37.81
N ALA A 209 50.60 -14.75 -37.10
CA ALA A 209 51.87 -14.15 -37.44
C ALA A 209 53.05 -15.12 -37.33
N GLN A 210 53.00 -16.08 -36.41
CA GLN A 210 54.00 -17.13 -36.26
C GLN A 210 53.86 -18.17 -37.36
N LYS A 211 52.66 -18.53 -37.75
CA LYS A 211 52.36 -19.44 -38.84
C LYS A 211 52.78 -18.88 -40.20
N GLU A 212 52.63 -17.58 -40.44
CA GLU A 212 53.19 -16.90 -41.63
C GLU A 212 54.70 -16.91 -41.65
N ARG A 213 55.39 -16.76 -40.52
CA ARG A 213 56.85 -16.86 -40.44
C ARG A 213 57.37 -18.25 -40.70
N ASP A 214 56.69 -19.28 -40.16
CA ASP A 214 57.06 -20.70 -40.36
C ASP A 214 56.80 -21.16 -41.78
N SER A 215 55.80 -20.60 -42.48
CA SER A 215 55.52 -20.88 -43.92
C SER A 215 56.49 -20.16 -44.82
N ALA A 216 57.17 -19.12 -44.41
CA ALA A 216 58.16 -18.40 -45.23
C ALA A 216 59.58 -19.03 -45.20
N VAL A 217 59.79 -20.04 -44.35
CA VAL A 217 61.13 -20.68 -44.14
C VAL A 217 61.19 -22.10 -44.75
N SER A 218 60.11 -22.59 -45.33
CA SER A 218 60.12 -23.97 -45.92
C SER A 218 60.36 -23.95 -47.43
N GLU A 219 61.61 -23.85 -47.86
CA GLU A 219 62.06 -24.48 -49.08
C GLU A 219 62.47 -25.95 -48.82
N PRO A 220 62.19 -26.90 -49.68
CA PRO A 220 62.24 -28.33 -49.39
C PRO A 220 63.66 -28.86 -49.49
N GLN A 221 64.19 -29.49 -48.46
CA GLN A 221 65.24 -30.47 -48.58
C GLN A 221 64.77 -31.85 -48.19
N ASP A 222 64.72 -32.72 -49.14
CA ASP A 222 64.67 -34.16 -49.03
C ASP A 222 65.65 -34.68 -47.98
N GLN A 223 65.13 -35.39 -46.95
CA GLN A 223 65.86 -36.46 -46.28
C GLN A 223 64.90 -37.45 -45.62
N GLU A 224 65.21 -38.67 -45.83
CA GLU A 224 64.63 -39.98 -45.52
C GLU A 224 64.20 -40.18 -44.09
N PRO A 225 63.23 -41.07 -43.80
CA PRO A 225 62.67 -41.22 -42.46
C PRO A 225 63.51 -42.16 -41.56
N GLU A 226 64.12 -41.62 -40.56
CA GLU A 226 64.71 -42.43 -39.47
C GLU A 226 63.62 -42.77 -38.44
N GLN A 227 63.39 -44.07 -38.28
CA GLN A 227 62.46 -44.64 -37.28
C GLN A 227 62.95 -44.38 -35.88
N LEU A 228 62.21 -43.60 -35.09
CA LEU A 228 62.44 -43.49 -33.67
C LEU A 228 61.37 -44.30 -32.92
N ASN A 229 61.86 -45.31 -32.26
CA ASN A 229 61.18 -46.22 -31.35
C ASN A 229 60.64 -45.44 -30.17
N ILE A 230 59.35 -45.45 -29.94
CA ILE A 230 58.71 -44.84 -28.73
C ILE A 230 58.39 -45.97 -27.77
N ASP A 231 59.10 -45.98 -26.66
CA ASP A 231 58.85 -46.80 -25.51
C ASP A 231 57.62 -46.30 -24.73
N PRO A 232 56.63 -47.11 -24.41
CA PRO A 232 55.45 -46.67 -23.71
C PRO A 232 55.58 -46.90 -22.18
N GLU A 233 56.13 -45.95 -21.48
CA GLU A 233 55.98 -45.90 -20.02
C GLU A 233 56.32 -44.47 -19.52
N GLU A 234 55.26 -43.71 -19.27
CA GLU A 234 55.18 -42.77 -18.16
C GLU A 234 53.80 -42.05 -18.16
N THR A 235 52.87 -42.77 -17.51
CA THR A 235 51.59 -42.18 -17.14
C THR A 235 51.83 -41.46 -15.83
N GLU A 236 52.13 -40.15 -15.85
CA GLU A 236 52.07 -39.34 -14.65
C GLU A 236 50.68 -38.72 -14.46
N THR A 237 50.13 -39.12 -13.41
CA THR A 237 48.95 -38.70 -12.70
C THR A 237 48.76 -37.18 -12.66
N ILE A 238 47.70 -36.72 -13.30
CA ILE A 238 47.16 -35.38 -13.03
C ILE A 238 46.41 -35.45 -11.70
N GLN A 239 46.98 -34.84 -10.67
CA GLN A 239 46.33 -34.62 -9.41
C GLN A 239 45.15 -33.66 -9.61
N GLU A 240 43.99 -34.18 -9.37
CA GLU A 240 42.71 -33.49 -9.19
C GLU A 240 42.82 -32.66 -7.92
N THR A 241 42.91 -31.33 -8.06
CA THR A 241 42.84 -30.43 -6.92
C THR A 241 41.40 -30.33 -6.48
N GLU A 242 41.13 -31.02 -5.37
CA GLU A 242 39.97 -31.00 -4.52
C GLU A 242 39.69 -29.56 -4.04
N TYR A 243 38.54 -29.00 -4.41
CA TYR A 243 38.02 -27.78 -3.85
C TYR A 243 37.42 -28.10 -2.48
N PRO A 244 37.69 -27.34 -1.41
CA PRO A 244 37.05 -27.57 -0.14
C PRO A 244 35.55 -27.20 -0.22
N GLU A 245 34.69 -28.16 0.08
CA GLU A 245 33.28 -27.97 0.40
C GLU A 245 33.18 -27.10 1.65
N GLU A 246 32.58 -25.92 1.54
CA GLU A 246 32.13 -25.16 2.72
C GLU A 246 30.97 -25.92 3.38
N GLU A 247 31.24 -26.44 4.56
CA GLU A 247 30.23 -26.96 5.49
C GLU A 247 29.20 -25.85 5.81
N ILE A 248 27.98 -26.10 5.39
CA ILE A 248 26.80 -25.35 5.85
C ILE A 248 26.51 -25.87 7.27
N GLU A 249 26.90 -25.12 8.30
CA GLU A 249 26.45 -25.36 9.67
C GLU A 249 24.93 -25.12 9.74
N ASP A 250 24.19 -26.22 9.88
CA ASP A 250 22.79 -26.27 10.25
C ASP A 250 22.68 -26.01 11.77
N ASP A 251 22.51 -24.75 12.15
CA ASP A 251 22.26 -24.33 13.54
C ASP A 251 20.76 -24.40 13.85
N SER A 252 20.26 -25.62 13.98
CA SER A 252 18.93 -25.92 14.54
C SER A 252 19.05 -26.30 16.03
N ASP A 253 19.38 -25.33 16.87
CA ASP A 253 19.30 -25.52 18.34
C ASP A 253 18.01 -24.87 18.87
N VAL A 254 16.94 -25.65 18.81
CA VAL A 254 15.67 -25.40 19.47
C VAL A 254 15.85 -25.63 20.98
N ARG A 255 15.97 -24.56 21.74
CA ARG A 255 15.85 -24.60 23.21
C ARG A 255 14.37 -24.57 23.59
N ASP A 256 13.89 -25.72 23.96
CA ASP A 256 12.70 -25.93 24.79
C ASP A 256 12.94 -25.34 26.20
N ASP A 257 12.43 -24.16 26.48
CA ASP A 257 12.29 -23.67 27.86
C ASP A 257 10.91 -24.02 28.38
N HIS A 258 10.86 -25.09 29.17
CA HIS A 258 9.77 -25.45 30.06
C HIS A 258 9.51 -24.32 31.07
N PHE A 259 8.38 -23.59 30.88
CA PHE A 259 7.82 -22.73 31.92
C PHE A 259 6.67 -23.46 32.62
N THR A 260 6.91 -23.88 33.85
CA THR A 260 5.89 -24.38 34.78
C THR A 260 5.25 -23.20 35.53
N PRO A 261 3.90 -23.17 35.68
CA PRO A 261 3.23 -22.12 36.45
C PRO A 261 3.26 -22.48 37.95
N GLY A 262 3.61 -21.49 38.79
CA GLY A 262 3.35 -21.43 40.20
C GLY A 262 2.36 -20.32 40.52
#